data_2d953a82c245c945585b03e58ec13d75
#
_entry.id   2d953a82c245c945585b03e58ec13d75
#
_cell.length_a   1.000
_cell.length_b   1.000
_cell.length_c   1.000
_cell.angle_alpha   90.00
_cell.angle_beta   90.00
_cell.angle_gamma   90.00
#
_symmetry.space_group_name_H-M   'P 1'
#
loop_
_entity.id
_entity.type
_entity.pdbx_description
1 polymer ?
#
loop_
_entity_poly.entity_id
_entity_poly.type
_entity_poly.pdbx_seq_one_letter_code
_entity_poly.pdbx_strand_id
1 'polypeptide(L)'
;EPFITINPTWNTEEECAQWVEYCNGDANTEYGRIRIERGYKDPYNVKYWSLGNEFGYGHMEGDNTAAGYGKKGRSYGTKMLEASPDLILCSSGPYPNKEWAEQSARQLVDIAPMVSLHSYVAQPFFMEKEQYKEDYYECIDKVDTQCRKLVHQMREELGDDRLRISFDEWNVWYAWYRAKSVNDGIFTASMLHMLIEEAGPSGIDMACHFEAVNEGAIRVEWDHSFLTPSGKM
;
A
#
# COMPACT_ATOMS: atom_id res chain seq x y z
N GLU A 1 11.81 -3.59 -5.50
CA GLU A 1 10.84 -4.27 -6.38
C GLU A 1 9.59 -3.40 -6.56
N PRO A 2 8.96 -3.37 -7.74
CA PRO A 2 7.72 -2.63 -7.93
C PRO A 2 6.57 -3.27 -7.16
N PHE A 3 5.66 -2.44 -6.66
CA PHE A 3 4.36 -2.82 -6.15
C PHE A 3 3.31 -2.04 -6.94
N ILE A 4 2.52 -2.74 -7.74
CA ILE A 4 1.57 -2.13 -8.68
C ILE A 4 0.15 -2.34 -8.18
N THR A 5 -0.63 -1.27 -8.18
CA THR A 5 -2.04 -1.29 -7.81
C THR A 5 -2.92 -1.27 -9.06
N ILE A 6 -3.78 -2.27 -9.22
CA ILE A 6 -4.79 -2.26 -10.27
C ILE A 6 -5.97 -1.36 -9.88
N ASN A 7 -6.76 -0.95 -10.87
CA ASN A 7 -7.99 -0.21 -10.62
C ASN A 7 -9.23 -1.03 -11.01
N PRO A 8 -9.76 -1.87 -10.11
CA PRO A 8 -10.90 -2.74 -10.42
C PRO A 8 -12.26 -2.00 -10.43
N THR A 9 -12.27 -0.67 -10.31
CA THR A 9 -13.45 0.16 -10.52
C THR A 9 -13.65 0.47 -12.01
N TRP A 10 -12.56 0.73 -12.73
CA TRP A 10 -12.59 1.17 -14.11
C TRP A 10 -12.09 0.12 -15.11
N ASN A 11 -11.18 -0.75 -14.69
CA ASN A 11 -10.62 -1.80 -15.54
C ASN A 11 -11.38 -3.12 -15.35
N THR A 12 -11.44 -3.90 -16.40
CA THR A 12 -11.93 -5.28 -16.37
C THR A 12 -10.86 -6.23 -15.80
N GLU A 13 -11.29 -7.41 -15.39
CA GLU A 13 -10.40 -8.51 -14.94
C GLU A 13 -9.38 -8.87 -16.02
N GLU A 14 -9.83 -8.90 -17.27
CA GLU A 14 -9.01 -9.22 -18.43
C GLU A 14 -7.93 -8.14 -18.67
N GLU A 15 -8.29 -6.85 -18.62
CA GLU A 15 -7.32 -5.76 -18.76
C GLU A 15 -6.25 -5.80 -17.66
N CYS A 16 -6.62 -6.14 -16.43
CA CYS A 16 -5.66 -6.30 -15.34
C CYS A 16 -4.71 -7.49 -15.58
N ALA A 17 -5.23 -8.63 -16.05
CA ALA A 17 -4.42 -9.79 -16.43
C ALA A 17 -3.50 -9.48 -17.61
N GLN A 18 -3.97 -8.74 -18.61
CA GLN A 18 -3.17 -8.28 -19.74
C GLN A 18 -2.03 -7.35 -19.29
N TRP A 19 -2.26 -6.51 -18.29
CA TRP A 19 -1.19 -5.68 -17.71
C TRP A 19 -0.12 -6.53 -17.01
N VAL A 20 -0.54 -7.54 -16.26
CA VAL A 20 0.39 -8.54 -15.68
C VAL A 20 1.17 -9.24 -16.80
N GLU A 21 0.51 -9.71 -17.85
CA GLU A 21 1.15 -10.35 -19.00
C GLU A 21 2.14 -9.40 -19.71
N TYR A 22 1.79 -8.12 -19.87
CA TYR A 22 2.72 -7.12 -20.41
C TYR A 22 3.99 -7.02 -19.56
N CYS A 23 3.86 -7.04 -18.24
CA CYS A 23 5.00 -6.96 -17.34
C CYS A 23 5.84 -8.24 -17.31
N ASN A 24 5.19 -9.40 -17.26
CA ASN A 24 5.82 -10.66 -16.88
C ASN A 24 5.85 -11.72 -18.00
N GLY A 25 5.00 -11.57 -19.02
CA GLY A 25 4.90 -12.51 -20.14
C GLY A 25 6.15 -12.53 -21.02
N ASP A 26 6.41 -13.68 -21.63
CA ASP A 26 7.51 -13.87 -22.58
C ASP A 26 7.08 -13.61 -24.03
N ALA A 27 7.93 -13.95 -24.99
CA ALA A 27 7.67 -13.79 -26.43
C ALA A 27 6.54 -14.67 -26.97
N ASN A 28 6.06 -15.65 -26.22
CA ASN A 28 4.97 -16.54 -26.62
C ASN A 28 3.60 -15.95 -26.25
N THR A 29 3.56 -14.96 -25.38
CA THR A 29 2.33 -14.28 -24.97
C THR A 29 2.08 -13.05 -25.81
N GLU A 30 0.81 -12.61 -25.92
CA GLU A 30 0.42 -11.47 -26.74
C GLU A 30 1.04 -10.16 -26.22
N TYR A 31 0.84 -9.86 -24.94
CA TYR A 31 1.30 -8.60 -24.33
C TYR A 31 2.81 -8.62 -24.06
N GLY A 32 3.41 -9.80 -23.85
CA GLY A 32 4.88 -9.95 -23.82
C GLY A 32 5.52 -9.57 -25.17
N ARG A 33 4.91 -9.97 -26.30
CA ARG A 33 5.38 -9.52 -27.63
C ARG A 33 5.25 -8.00 -27.80
N ILE A 34 4.13 -7.41 -27.38
CA ILE A 34 3.93 -5.94 -27.46
C ILE A 34 5.02 -5.20 -26.66
N ARG A 35 5.38 -5.69 -25.47
CA ARG A 35 6.50 -5.14 -24.69
C ARG A 35 7.83 -5.21 -25.46
N ILE A 36 8.11 -6.37 -26.06
CA ILE A 36 9.34 -6.60 -26.85
C ILE A 36 9.39 -5.67 -28.06
N GLU A 37 8.30 -5.54 -28.80
CA GLU A 37 8.18 -4.62 -29.96
C GLU A 37 8.41 -3.16 -29.58
N ARG A 38 8.09 -2.78 -28.34
CA ARG A 38 8.39 -1.45 -27.76
C ARG A 38 9.83 -1.29 -27.29
N GLY A 39 10.68 -2.30 -27.48
CA GLY A 39 12.11 -2.26 -27.17
C GLY A 39 12.51 -2.84 -25.84
N TYR A 40 11.57 -3.37 -25.05
CA TYR A 40 11.83 -3.95 -23.74
C TYR A 40 11.83 -5.47 -23.81
N LYS A 41 12.99 -6.06 -24.10
CA LYS A 41 13.15 -7.49 -24.36
C LYS A 41 12.77 -8.37 -23.18
N ASP A 42 13.31 -8.05 -22.01
CA ASP A 42 13.19 -8.90 -20.83
C ASP A 42 11.92 -8.61 -20.06
N PRO A 43 11.25 -9.61 -19.48
CA PRO A 43 10.16 -9.39 -18.52
C PRO A 43 10.62 -8.54 -17.33
N TYR A 44 9.73 -7.67 -16.86
CA TYR A 44 10.02 -6.86 -15.67
C TYR A 44 9.96 -7.67 -14.38
N ASN A 45 9.33 -8.85 -14.40
CA ASN A 45 9.16 -9.76 -13.27
C ASN A 45 8.54 -9.08 -12.04
N VAL A 46 7.50 -8.30 -12.26
CA VAL A 46 6.77 -7.62 -11.19
C VAL A 46 5.99 -8.65 -10.39
N LYS A 47 6.38 -8.84 -9.13
CA LYS A 47 5.77 -9.85 -8.25
C LYS A 47 4.61 -9.33 -7.43
N TYR A 48 4.69 -8.07 -6.95
CA TYR A 48 3.76 -7.53 -5.98
C TYR A 48 2.68 -6.70 -6.66
N TRP A 49 1.41 -7.06 -6.41
CA TRP A 49 0.25 -6.38 -6.98
C TRP A 49 -0.85 -6.21 -5.95
N SER A 50 -1.40 -4.99 -5.85
CA SER A 50 -2.57 -4.72 -5.03
C SER A 50 -3.86 -4.83 -5.84
N LEU A 51 -4.86 -5.50 -5.26
CA LEU A 51 -6.20 -5.65 -5.83
C LEU A 51 -7.06 -4.41 -5.57
N GLY A 52 -6.53 -3.25 -5.87
CA GLY A 52 -7.16 -1.95 -5.68
C GLY A 52 -6.55 -1.15 -4.52
N ASN A 53 -7.12 0.03 -4.29
CA ASN A 53 -6.70 0.94 -3.23
C ASN A 53 -7.90 1.42 -2.43
N GLU A 54 -7.80 1.38 -1.10
CA GLU A 54 -8.77 1.96 -0.16
C GLU A 54 -10.24 1.60 -0.41
N PHE A 55 -10.53 0.36 -0.80
CA PHE A 55 -11.89 -0.12 -0.85
C PHE A 55 -12.55 -0.05 0.54
N GLY A 56 -13.85 0.26 0.58
CA GLY A 56 -14.60 0.40 1.83
C GLY A 56 -14.55 1.78 2.48
N TYR A 57 -13.70 2.69 2.02
CA TYR A 57 -13.66 4.07 2.53
C TYR A 57 -14.71 5.01 1.87
N GLY A 58 -15.59 4.47 1.03
CA GLY A 58 -16.75 5.20 0.50
C GLY A 58 -16.47 6.09 -0.72
N HIS A 59 -15.25 6.14 -1.23
CA HIS A 59 -14.91 6.90 -2.44
C HIS A 59 -14.74 6.04 -3.69
N MET A 60 -15.01 4.73 -3.58
CA MET A 60 -14.96 3.80 -4.72
C MET A 60 -16.37 3.49 -5.21
N GLU A 61 -16.55 3.35 -6.51
CA GLU A 61 -17.84 2.99 -7.11
C GLU A 61 -18.12 1.47 -7.02
N GLY A 62 -19.40 1.13 -6.97
CA GLY A 62 -19.89 -0.25 -6.96
C GLY A 62 -20.14 -0.79 -5.56
N ASP A 63 -20.10 -2.13 -5.41
CA ASP A 63 -20.27 -2.80 -4.12
C ASP A 63 -19.00 -2.68 -3.27
N ASN A 64 -19.05 -1.72 -2.34
CA ASN A 64 -17.97 -1.42 -1.40
C ASN A 64 -18.12 -2.13 -0.05
N THR A 65 -18.95 -3.16 0.04
CA THR A 65 -19.02 -4.02 1.23
C THR A 65 -17.82 -4.98 1.27
N ALA A 66 -17.48 -5.46 2.46
CA ALA A 66 -16.42 -6.44 2.64
C ALA A 66 -16.65 -7.71 1.80
N ALA A 67 -17.90 -8.20 1.78
CA ALA A 67 -18.28 -9.39 0.98
C ALA A 67 -18.23 -9.12 -0.53
N GLY A 68 -18.67 -7.93 -0.97
CA GLY A 68 -18.61 -7.50 -2.37
C GLY A 68 -17.18 -7.41 -2.86
N TYR A 69 -16.32 -6.75 -2.07
CA TYR A 69 -14.90 -6.67 -2.37
C TYR A 69 -14.22 -8.07 -2.36
N GLY A 70 -14.54 -8.93 -1.41
CA GLY A 70 -14.00 -10.29 -1.38
C GLY A 70 -14.29 -11.08 -2.68
N LYS A 71 -15.50 -10.97 -3.22
CA LYS A 71 -15.86 -11.58 -4.52
C LYS A 71 -15.09 -10.95 -5.68
N LYS A 72 -15.04 -9.62 -5.72
CA LYS A 72 -14.33 -8.87 -6.75
C LYS A 72 -12.82 -9.20 -6.71
N GLY A 73 -12.19 -9.12 -5.54
CA GLY A 73 -10.77 -9.45 -5.36
C GLY A 73 -10.43 -10.87 -5.81
N ARG A 74 -11.32 -11.86 -5.52
CA ARG A 74 -11.14 -13.23 -6.00
C ARG A 74 -11.18 -13.32 -7.52
N SER A 75 -12.15 -12.68 -8.16
CA SER A 75 -12.28 -12.71 -9.61
C SER A 75 -11.04 -12.13 -10.31
N TYR A 76 -10.66 -10.91 -9.93
CA TYR A 76 -9.48 -10.24 -10.49
C TYR A 76 -8.18 -10.97 -10.16
N GLY A 77 -7.99 -11.36 -8.89
CA GLY A 77 -6.79 -12.07 -8.46
C GLY A 77 -6.60 -13.41 -9.17
N THR A 78 -7.67 -14.18 -9.36
CA THR A 78 -7.60 -15.43 -10.12
C THR A 78 -7.15 -15.21 -11.55
N LYS A 79 -7.72 -14.23 -12.24
CA LYS A 79 -7.32 -13.88 -13.62
C LYS A 79 -5.86 -13.43 -13.73
N MET A 80 -5.39 -12.64 -12.78
CA MET A 80 -4.01 -12.19 -12.73
C MET A 80 -3.04 -13.35 -12.49
N LEU A 81 -3.39 -14.28 -11.60
CA LEU A 81 -2.60 -15.49 -11.31
C LEU A 81 -2.60 -16.49 -12.49
N GLU A 82 -3.65 -16.53 -13.31
CA GLU A 82 -3.64 -17.29 -14.57
C GLU A 82 -2.58 -16.73 -15.54
N ALA A 83 -2.40 -15.42 -15.58
CA ALA A 83 -1.40 -14.76 -16.43
C ALA A 83 0.05 -14.88 -15.87
N SER A 84 0.22 -14.90 -14.54
CA SER A 84 1.51 -15.07 -13.88
C SER A 84 1.33 -15.72 -12.50
N PRO A 85 1.59 -17.02 -12.35
CA PRO A 85 1.30 -17.77 -11.12
C PRO A 85 2.13 -17.36 -9.90
N ASP A 86 3.27 -16.70 -10.11
CA ASP A 86 4.22 -16.34 -9.05
C ASP A 86 3.92 -14.96 -8.42
N LEU A 87 2.76 -14.37 -8.70
CA LEU A 87 2.37 -13.10 -8.11
C LEU A 87 2.10 -13.22 -6.61
N ILE A 88 2.46 -12.18 -5.89
CA ILE A 88 2.07 -11.97 -4.50
C ILE A 88 1.03 -10.86 -4.49
N LEU A 89 -0.22 -11.24 -4.27
CA LEU A 89 -1.33 -10.30 -4.30
C LEU A 89 -1.60 -9.74 -2.90
N CYS A 90 -1.97 -8.46 -2.87
CA CYS A 90 -2.36 -7.74 -1.67
C CYS A 90 -3.82 -7.33 -1.78
N SER A 91 -4.62 -7.65 -0.76
CA SER A 91 -6.00 -7.18 -0.67
C SER A 91 -6.07 -5.81 -0.02
N SER A 92 -7.03 -4.99 -0.47
CA SER A 92 -7.29 -3.65 0.07
C SER A 92 -8.52 -3.65 0.98
N GLY A 93 -8.62 -2.65 1.87
CA GLY A 93 -9.77 -2.47 2.75
C GLY A 93 -9.50 -1.47 3.88
N PRO A 94 -10.53 -1.10 4.66
CA PRO A 94 -10.42 -0.16 5.77
C PRO A 94 -9.90 -0.85 7.04
N TYR A 95 -8.71 -1.43 6.97
CA TYR A 95 -8.09 -2.15 8.07
C TYR A 95 -7.43 -1.20 9.10
N PRO A 96 -7.39 -1.60 10.39
CA PRO A 96 -7.99 -2.79 10.98
C PRO A 96 -9.53 -2.69 11.03
N ASN A 97 -10.20 -3.77 10.63
CA ASN A 97 -11.66 -3.90 10.65
C ASN A 97 -12.05 -5.37 10.66
N LYS A 98 -12.73 -5.81 11.70
CA LYS A 98 -13.08 -7.22 11.91
C LYS A 98 -13.97 -7.78 10.80
N GLU A 99 -14.97 -7.04 10.33
CA GLU A 99 -15.87 -7.47 9.26
C GLU A 99 -15.06 -7.70 7.96
N TRP A 100 -14.17 -6.77 7.63
CA TRP A 100 -13.30 -6.90 6.46
C TRP A 100 -12.30 -8.03 6.59
N ALA A 101 -11.75 -8.25 7.78
CA ALA A 101 -10.90 -9.41 8.04
C ALA A 101 -11.65 -10.74 7.78
N GLU A 102 -12.89 -10.85 8.24
CA GLU A 102 -13.70 -12.06 8.11
C GLU A 102 -14.28 -12.28 6.71
N GLN A 103 -14.81 -11.24 6.08
CA GLN A 103 -15.57 -11.34 4.84
C GLN A 103 -14.74 -11.06 3.57
N SER A 104 -13.53 -10.54 3.72
CA SER A 104 -12.63 -10.24 2.63
C SER A 104 -11.27 -10.92 2.81
N ALA A 105 -10.40 -10.46 3.72
CA ALA A 105 -9.02 -10.93 3.80
C ALA A 105 -8.92 -12.45 3.98
N ARG A 106 -9.64 -13.05 4.94
CA ARG A 106 -9.63 -14.51 5.16
C ARG A 106 -10.22 -15.28 3.99
N GLN A 107 -11.16 -14.69 3.24
CA GLN A 107 -11.73 -15.32 2.04
C GLN A 107 -10.76 -15.32 0.85
N LEU A 108 -9.76 -14.45 0.87
CA LEU A 108 -8.77 -14.28 -0.19
C LEU A 108 -7.40 -14.87 0.15
N VAL A 109 -7.19 -15.40 1.37
CA VAL A 109 -5.87 -15.80 1.88
C VAL A 109 -5.10 -16.77 0.98
N ASP A 110 -5.80 -17.60 0.23
CA ASP A 110 -5.23 -18.58 -0.70
C ASP A 110 -4.68 -17.97 -1.99
N ILE A 111 -5.13 -16.76 -2.35
CA ILE A 111 -4.70 -16.05 -3.57
C ILE A 111 -4.05 -14.70 -3.28
N ALA A 112 -4.45 -14.02 -2.22
CA ALA A 112 -3.91 -12.72 -1.81
C ALA A 112 -3.50 -12.78 -0.34
N PRO A 113 -2.31 -13.30 -0.04
CA PRO A 113 -1.84 -13.50 1.34
C PRO A 113 -1.42 -12.20 2.02
N MET A 114 -1.34 -11.08 1.30
CA MET A 114 -1.03 -9.78 1.89
C MET A 114 -2.29 -8.94 2.04
N VAL A 115 -2.29 -8.07 3.06
CA VAL A 115 -3.39 -7.15 3.39
C VAL A 115 -2.84 -5.75 3.61
N SER A 116 -3.38 -4.78 2.88
CA SER A 116 -2.97 -3.38 2.92
C SER A 116 -3.34 -2.72 4.25
N LEU A 117 -2.44 -1.91 4.80
CA LEU A 117 -2.67 -1.04 5.95
C LEU A 117 -2.19 0.37 5.63
N HIS A 118 -3.03 1.36 5.86
CA HIS A 118 -2.70 2.78 5.73
C HIS A 118 -2.79 3.48 7.07
N SER A 119 -1.84 4.34 7.37
CA SER A 119 -1.92 5.21 8.54
C SER A 119 -1.18 6.52 8.33
N TYR A 120 -1.89 7.60 8.56
CA TYR A 120 -1.34 8.94 8.58
C TYR A 120 -1.48 9.54 9.97
N VAL A 121 -0.50 10.32 10.38
CA VAL A 121 -0.53 11.05 11.66
C VAL A 121 -0.61 12.55 11.41
N ALA A 122 -1.05 13.32 12.40
CA ALA A 122 -1.09 14.78 12.37
C ALA A 122 -1.91 15.33 11.18
N GLN A 123 -3.22 15.10 11.18
CA GLN A 123 -4.16 15.55 10.15
C GLN A 123 -4.66 16.98 10.40
N PRO A 124 -4.22 17.98 9.63
CA PRO A 124 -4.44 19.39 9.95
C PRO A 124 -5.75 19.98 9.45
N PHE A 125 -6.42 19.34 8.49
CA PHE A 125 -7.47 19.95 7.69
C PHE A 125 -8.66 20.52 8.48
N PHE A 126 -8.90 19.99 9.67
CA PHE A 126 -10.07 20.31 10.49
C PHE A 126 -9.67 20.75 11.89
N MET A 127 -8.38 21.06 12.11
CA MET A 127 -7.86 21.36 13.43
C MET A 127 -7.77 22.86 13.66
N GLU A 128 -8.09 23.30 14.88
CA GLU A 128 -7.73 24.63 15.35
C GLU A 128 -6.21 24.82 15.36
N LYS A 129 -5.74 26.05 15.24
CA LYS A 129 -4.32 26.36 15.08
C LYS A 129 -3.43 25.84 16.22
N GLU A 130 -3.95 25.84 17.43
CA GLU A 130 -3.27 25.30 18.62
C GLU A 130 -3.17 23.79 18.57
N GLN A 131 -4.24 23.11 18.28
CA GLN A 131 -4.32 21.64 18.12
C GLN A 131 -3.42 21.17 16.97
N TYR A 132 -3.36 21.93 15.88
CA TYR A 132 -2.44 21.72 14.78
C TYR A 132 -0.97 21.64 15.23
N LYS A 133 -0.53 22.57 16.10
CA LYS A 133 0.85 22.58 16.61
C LYS A 133 1.14 21.37 17.49
N GLU A 134 0.26 21.06 18.42
CA GLU A 134 0.41 19.92 19.32
C GLU A 134 0.53 18.63 18.52
N ASP A 135 -0.41 18.37 17.62
CA ASP A 135 -0.42 17.16 16.79
C ASP A 135 0.85 17.02 15.93
N TYR A 136 1.36 18.14 15.43
CA TYR A 136 2.58 18.14 14.64
C TYR A 136 3.82 17.78 15.47
N TYR A 137 3.97 18.35 16.65
CA TYR A 137 5.11 18.06 17.51
C TYR A 137 5.01 16.67 18.18
N GLU A 138 3.80 16.18 18.37
CA GLU A 138 3.54 14.87 18.95
C GLU A 138 3.54 13.71 17.92
N CYS A 139 3.71 14.00 16.63
CA CYS A 139 3.63 12.99 15.59
C CYS A 139 4.62 11.82 15.80
N ILE A 140 5.75 12.05 16.45
CA ILE A 140 6.74 11.01 16.78
C ILE A 140 6.16 10.02 17.80
N ASP A 141 5.47 10.50 18.82
CA ASP A 141 4.84 9.64 19.83
C ASP A 141 3.71 8.80 19.23
N LYS A 142 3.12 9.26 18.12
CA LYS A 142 2.07 8.53 17.39
C LYS A 142 2.60 7.28 16.66
N VAL A 143 3.91 7.13 16.51
CA VAL A 143 4.48 5.88 15.99
C VAL A 143 4.05 4.70 16.87
N ASP A 144 4.19 4.81 18.19
CA ASP A 144 3.79 3.76 19.12
C ASP A 144 2.32 3.85 19.50
N THR A 145 1.81 5.04 19.78
CA THR A 145 0.45 5.23 20.31
C THR A 145 -0.66 5.08 19.25
N GLN A 146 -0.32 5.20 17.98
CA GLN A 146 -1.24 5.00 16.85
C GLN A 146 -0.76 3.89 15.91
N CYS A 147 0.37 4.04 15.21
CA CYS A 147 0.76 3.13 14.14
C CYS A 147 1.03 1.71 14.64
N ARG A 148 1.82 1.53 15.70
CA ARG A 148 2.07 0.21 16.30
C ARG A 148 0.78 -0.43 16.84
N LYS A 149 -0.10 0.34 17.45
CA LYS A 149 -1.40 -0.17 17.90
C LYS A 149 -2.27 -0.66 16.74
N LEU A 150 -2.29 0.07 15.62
CA LEU A 150 -3.02 -0.36 14.42
C LEU A 150 -2.47 -1.68 13.87
N VAL A 151 -1.15 -1.85 13.85
CA VAL A 151 -0.51 -3.12 13.45
C VAL A 151 -0.94 -4.28 14.35
N HIS A 152 -0.89 -4.09 15.68
CA HIS A 152 -1.28 -5.14 16.64
C HIS A 152 -2.78 -5.45 16.53
N GLN A 153 -3.64 -4.43 16.45
CA GLN A 153 -5.07 -4.62 16.25
C GLN A 153 -5.36 -5.35 14.94
N MET A 154 -4.71 -4.96 13.86
CA MET A 154 -4.87 -5.63 12.57
C MET A 154 -4.46 -7.10 12.65
N ARG A 155 -3.32 -7.41 13.30
CA ARG A 155 -2.87 -8.79 13.50
C ARG A 155 -3.89 -9.62 14.26
N GLU A 156 -4.44 -9.07 15.35
CA GLU A 156 -5.48 -9.72 16.15
C GLU A 156 -6.75 -9.98 15.32
N GLU A 157 -7.23 -8.97 14.59
CA GLU A 157 -8.46 -9.07 13.78
C GLU A 157 -8.30 -9.99 12.57
N LEU A 158 -7.13 -10.01 11.92
CA LEU A 158 -6.86 -10.94 10.82
C LEU A 158 -6.95 -12.40 11.29
N GLY A 159 -6.40 -12.76 12.45
CA GLY A 159 -6.55 -14.05 13.11
C GLY A 159 -6.14 -15.27 12.28
N ASP A 160 -5.34 -15.08 11.24
CA ASP A 160 -4.80 -16.13 10.37
C ASP A 160 -3.34 -15.80 10.05
N ASP A 161 -2.42 -16.65 10.47
CA ASP A 161 -0.97 -16.41 10.34
C ASP A 161 -0.46 -16.47 8.89
N ARG A 162 -1.27 -16.99 7.96
CA ARG A 162 -0.97 -16.95 6.51
C ARG A 162 -1.14 -15.55 5.93
N LEU A 163 -1.95 -14.69 6.57
CA LEU A 163 -2.13 -13.31 6.17
C LEU A 163 -0.98 -12.46 6.68
N ARG A 164 -0.36 -11.71 5.77
CA ARG A 164 0.77 -10.82 6.04
C ARG A 164 0.35 -9.36 5.83
N ILE A 165 0.98 -8.46 6.53
CA ILE A 165 0.66 -7.04 6.48
C ILE A 165 1.56 -6.33 5.47
N SER A 166 0.94 -5.60 4.54
CA SER A 166 1.59 -4.57 3.74
C SER A 166 1.24 -3.20 4.34
N PHE A 167 2.19 -2.58 5.04
CA PHE A 167 2.00 -1.21 5.53
C PHE A 167 2.40 -0.24 4.41
N ASP A 168 1.57 -0.15 3.40
CA ASP A 168 1.90 0.40 2.08
C ASP A 168 1.52 1.87 1.87
N GLU A 169 0.89 2.51 2.88
CA GLU A 169 0.81 3.97 2.95
C GLU A 169 1.01 4.48 4.37
N TRP A 170 2.04 5.29 4.58
CA TRP A 170 2.25 5.97 5.86
C TRP A 170 3.07 7.25 5.69
N ASN A 171 2.69 8.29 6.40
CA ASN A 171 3.44 9.54 6.49
C ASN A 171 2.83 10.45 7.56
N VAL A 172 3.46 11.61 7.76
CA VAL A 172 2.85 12.77 8.40
C VAL A 172 1.93 13.44 7.37
N TRP A 173 0.64 13.61 7.69
CA TRP A 173 -0.35 14.16 6.75
C TRP A 173 0.01 15.56 6.21
N TYR A 174 0.77 16.34 6.96
CA TYR A 174 1.26 17.66 6.54
C TYR A 174 2.21 17.65 5.34
N ALA A 175 2.67 16.50 4.91
CA ALA A 175 3.59 16.36 3.78
C ALA A 175 3.14 17.13 2.54
N TRP A 176 1.85 17.18 2.29
CA TRP A 176 1.26 17.85 1.12
C TRP A 176 1.19 19.38 1.22
N TYR A 177 1.38 19.95 2.40
CA TYR A 177 1.06 21.38 2.65
C TYR A 177 2.24 22.24 3.00
N ARG A 178 3.39 21.64 3.26
CA ARG A 178 4.58 22.37 3.69
C ARG A 178 5.88 21.64 3.36
N ALA A 179 6.97 22.39 3.40
CA ALA A 179 8.30 21.81 3.31
C ALA A 179 8.58 20.86 4.50
N LYS A 180 9.28 19.79 4.23
CA LYS A 180 9.73 18.82 5.25
C LYS A 180 10.72 19.47 6.22
N SER A 181 10.60 19.11 7.47
CA SER A 181 11.46 19.54 8.57
C SER A 181 12.22 18.37 9.20
N VAL A 182 13.09 18.68 10.15
CA VAL A 182 13.80 17.65 10.93
C VAL A 182 12.82 16.75 11.70
N ASN A 183 11.69 17.30 12.17
CA ASN A 183 10.68 16.52 12.88
C ASN A 183 10.07 15.41 11.99
N ASP A 184 9.82 15.70 10.71
CA ASP A 184 9.38 14.68 9.75
C ASP A 184 10.44 13.59 9.53
N GLY A 185 11.71 13.97 9.52
CA GLY A 185 12.82 13.02 9.43
C GLY A 185 12.88 12.10 10.66
N ILE A 186 12.75 12.65 11.87
CA ILE A 186 12.72 11.85 13.09
C ILE A 186 11.50 10.92 13.11
N PHE A 187 10.33 11.40 12.71
CA PHE A 187 9.13 10.55 12.53
C PHE A 187 9.41 9.40 11.56
N THR A 188 9.98 9.70 10.39
CA THR A 188 10.32 8.68 9.38
C THR A 188 11.27 7.63 9.95
N ALA A 189 12.32 8.04 10.65
CA ALA A 189 13.28 7.13 11.29
C ALA A 189 12.60 6.26 12.36
N SER A 190 11.73 6.84 13.20
CA SER A 190 10.99 6.12 14.22
C SER A 190 10.01 5.10 13.61
N MET A 191 9.33 5.47 12.52
CA MET A 191 8.47 4.55 11.77
C MET A 191 9.27 3.37 11.20
N LEU A 192 10.42 3.62 10.58
CA LEU A 192 11.28 2.56 10.06
C LEU A 192 11.75 1.61 11.16
N HIS A 193 12.12 2.12 12.34
CA HIS A 193 12.45 1.29 13.50
C HIS A 193 11.26 0.42 13.92
N MET A 194 10.08 1.00 14.08
CA MET A 194 8.86 0.27 14.45
C MET A 194 8.55 -0.83 13.42
N LEU A 195 8.62 -0.52 12.13
CA LEU A 195 8.36 -1.49 11.06
C LEU A 195 9.35 -2.66 11.08
N ILE A 196 10.63 -2.40 11.36
CA ILE A 196 11.66 -3.45 11.50
C ILE A 196 11.38 -4.33 12.73
N GLU A 197 11.03 -3.72 13.87
CA GLU A 197 10.70 -4.45 15.09
C GLU A 197 9.45 -5.35 14.92
N GLU A 198 8.44 -4.87 14.21
CA GLU A 198 7.17 -5.58 14.01
C GLU A 198 7.18 -6.53 12.81
N ALA A 199 8.21 -6.52 11.97
CA ALA A 199 8.26 -7.35 10.76
C ALA A 199 8.08 -8.85 11.08
N GLY A 200 8.80 -9.38 12.06
CA GLY A 200 8.65 -10.76 12.50
C GLY A 200 7.39 -10.98 13.35
N PRO A 201 7.25 -10.32 14.51
CA PRO A 201 6.17 -10.59 15.46
C PRO A 201 4.77 -10.34 14.88
N SER A 202 4.58 -9.25 14.15
CA SER A 202 3.27 -8.85 13.63
C SER A 202 3.05 -9.20 12.15
N GLY A 203 4.07 -9.75 11.49
CA GLY A 203 3.96 -10.22 10.13
C GLY A 203 3.89 -9.12 9.07
N ILE A 204 4.61 -8.02 9.27
CA ILE A 204 4.79 -7.00 8.24
C ILE A 204 5.83 -7.48 7.24
N ASP A 205 5.44 -7.69 5.99
CA ASP A 205 6.32 -8.13 4.91
C ASP A 205 6.69 -7.00 3.95
N MET A 206 5.92 -5.93 3.92
CA MET A 206 6.14 -4.77 3.06
C MET A 206 5.80 -3.48 3.79
N ALA A 207 6.54 -2.42 3.49
CA ALA A 207 6.21 -1.06 3.91
C ALA A 207 6.59 -0.05 2.82
N CYS A 208 5.67 0.85 2.47
CA CYS A 208 5.88 1.87 1.45
C CYS A 208 5.61 3.26 2.03
N HIS A 209 6.63 4.09 2.05
CA HIS A 209 6.51 5.49 2.48
C HIS A 209 5.72 6.29 1.45
N PHE A 210 4.57 6.82 1.82
CA PHE A 210 3.70 7.60 0.94
C PHE A 210 3.93 9.11 1.10
N GLU A 211 4.34 9.79 0.08
CA GLU A 211 5.01 9.22 -1.07
C GLU A 211 6.46 9.70 -1.10
N ALA A 212 7.36 8.87 -1.61
CA ALA A 212 8.79 9.12 -1.50
C ALA A 212 9.23 10.39 -2.24
N VAL A 213 8.60 10.69 -3.38
CA VAL A 213 8.93 11.85 -4.23
C VAL A 213 7.94 12.99 -3.98
N ASN A 214 8.45 14.17 -3.76
CA ASN A 214 7.77 15.44 -3.44
C ASN A 214 7.10 15.50 -2.06
N GLU A 215 6.49 14.43 -1.59
CA GLU A 215 5.76 14.37 -0.32
C GLU A 215 6.62 13.86 0.85
N GLY A 216 7.72 13.17 0.56
CA GLY A 216 8.54 12.51 1.58
C GLY A 216 10.04 12.73 1.42
N ALA A 217 10.74 11.71 0.94
CA ALA A 217 12.19 11.61 0.98
C ALA A 217 12.92 12.48 -0.05
N ILE A 218 12.36 12.64 -1.24
CA ILE A 218 12.98 13.33 -2.37
C ILE A 218 12.11 14.51 -2.78
N ARG A 219 12.69 15.70 -2.82
CA ARG A 219 12.07 16.87 -3.43
C ARG A 219 12.57 17.06 -4.84
N VAL A 220 11.66 17.16 -5.79
CA VAL A 220 11.96 17.46 -7.20
C VAL A 220 11.47 18.88 -7.49
N GLU A 221 12.39 19.76 -7.85
CA GLU A 221 12.10 21.12 -8.29
C GLU A 221 12.31 21.23 -9.82
N TRP A 222 12.08 22.40 -10.36
CA TRP A 222 12.11 22.62 -11.81
C TRP A 222 13.46 22.24 -12.47
N ASP A 223 14.56 22.51 -11.79
CA ASP A 223 15.93 22.39 -12.32
C ASP A 223 16.86 21.50 -11.51
N HIS A 224 16.40 21.00 -10.36
CA HIS A 224 17.20 20.13 -9.49
C HIS A 224 16.32 19.23 -8.59
N SER A 225 16.95 18.26 -7.94
CA SER A 225 16.33 17.45 -6.90
C SER A 225 17.26 17.31 -5.71
N PHE A 226 16.69 17.11 -4.52
CA PHE A 226 17.47 16.93 -3.29
C PHE A 226 16.75 16.02 -2.28
N LEU A 227 17.52 15.46 -1.37
CA LEU A 227 16.97 14.73 -0.23
C LEU A 227 16.43 15.69 0.81
N THR A 228 15.18 15.51 1.20
CA THR A 228 14.57 16.19 2.35
C THR A 228 15.16 15.67 3.67
N PRO A 229 14.84 16.26 4.83
CA PRO A 229 15.19 15.64 6.12
C PRO A 229 14.74 14.21 6.25
N SER A 230 13.54 13.84 5.80
CA SER A 230 13.07 12.44 5.77
C SER A 230 13.93 11.52 4.90
N GLY A 231 14.42 12.01 3.77
CA GLY A 231 15.29 11.24 2.88
C GLY A 231 16.74 11.12 3.35
N LYS A 232 17.14 11.87 4.37
CA LYS A 232 18.49 11.87 4.97
C LYS A 232 18.58 11.00 6.23
N MET A 233 17.45 10.61 6.81
CA MET A 233 17.35 9.70 7.96
C MET A 233 17.40 8.23 7.51
#